data_3d02b00fa0ae4e2428237ad8afee6968
#
_entry.id   3d02b00fa0ae4e2428237ad8afee6968
#
_cell.length_a   1.000
_cell.length_b   1.000
_cell.length_c   1.000
_cell.angle_alpha   90.00
_cell.angle_beta   90.00
_cell.angle_gamma   90.00
#
_symmetry.space_group_name_H-M   'P 1'
#
loop_
_entity.id
_entity.type
_entity.pdbx_description
1 polymer ?
#
loop_
_entity_poly.entity_id
_entity_poly.type
_entity_poly.pdbx_seq_one_letter_code
_entity_poly.pdbx_strand_id
1 'polypeptide(L)'
;ICGDVGYGKTEIAIRAAFKAVQDGKQVAFLVPTTILAQQHYNTFLQRMKDYPINIELLSRFKSSNEQKKTVEKLKKGLADIVIGTHRIISADVAFKDLGLLIIDEEQRFGVTHKEKIKQMKEDVDVLTLTATPIPRTLHMSLVGIRDMSVLEEAPNDRLPIQTYVMEHNEEMIREAIVRELSRDGQVYYVYNKVHNIADVASSIQNLVPEANVAFAHGQMKETELERIMY
;
A
#
# COMPACT_ATOMS: atom_id res chain seq x y z
N ILE A 1 11.97 -7.42 -4.21
CA ILE A 1 12.12 -7.53 -2.75
C ILE A 1 10.96 -8.33 -2.20
N CYS A 2 11.25 -9.45 -1.55
CA CYS A 2 10.31 -10.29 -0.84
C CYS A 2 10.56 -10.18 0.67
N GLY A 3 9.50 -10.12 1.47
CA GLY A 3 9.62 -10.07 2.93
C GLY A 3 8.23 -9.95 3.55
N ASP A 4 8.06 -10.47 4.75
CA ASP A 4 6.78 -10.44 5.44
C ASP A 4 6.28 -9.01 5.71
N VAL A 5 5.01 -8.87 6.07
CA VAL A 5 4.42 -7.58 6.46
C VAL A 5 5.19 -6.98 7.63
N GLY A 6 5.56 -5.70 7.54
CA GLY A 6 6.31 -5.01 8.59
C GLY A 6 7.83 -5.25 8.58
N TYR A 7 8.40 -5.95 7.60
CA TYR A 7 9.87 -6.19 7.50
C TYR A 7 10.65 -5.02 6.88
N GLY A 8 10.01 -3.88 6.64
CA GLY A 8 10.71 -2.69 6.15
C GLY A 8 10.86 -2.61 4.63
N LYS A 9 10.08 -3.36 3.83
CA LYS A 9 10.10 -3.26 2.36
C LYS A 9 9.95 -1.83 1.86
N THR A 10 9.07 -1.05 2.48
CA THR A 10 8.85 0.37 2.14
C THR A 10 10.09 1.22 2.37
N GLU A 11 10.88 0.95 3.41
CA GLU A 11 12.12 1.67 3.66
C GLU A 11 13.13 1.48 2.52
N ILE A 12 13.24 0.27 1.98
CA ILE A 12 14.09 -0.01 0.81
C ILE A 12 13.60 0.76 -0.40
N ALA A 13 12.28 0.79 -0.63
CA ALA A 13 11.67 1.55 -1.72
C ALA A 13 11.95 3.05 -1.61
N ILE A 14 11.89 3.63 -0.41
CA ILE A 14 12.22 5.03 -0.15
C ILE A 14 13.67 5.32 -0.50
N ARG A 15 14.60 4.47 -0.09
CA ARG A 15 16.03 4.62 -0.39
C ARG A 15 16.33 4.48 -1.88
N ALA A 16 15.69 3.52 -2.56
CA ALA A 16 15.83 3.36 -4.00
C ALA A 16 15.28 4.59 -4.76
N ALA A 17 14.11 5.10 -4.35
CA ALA A 17 13.53 6.31 -4.92
C ALA A 17 14.44 7.53 -4.71
N PHE A 18 14.98 7.70 -3.50
CA PHE A 18 15.91 8.79 -3.20
C PHE A 18 17.16 8.71 -4.10
N LYS A 19 17.74 7.53 -4.24
CA LYS A 19 18.92 7.32 -5.11
C LYS A 19 18.61 7.69 -6.56
N ALA A 20 17.49 7.25 -7.12
CA ALA A 20 17.10 7.56 -8.49
C ALA A 20 16.89 9.07 -8.71
N VAL A 21 16.27 9.76 -7.72
CA VAL A 21 16.10 11.22 -7.79
C VAL A 21 17.45 11.95 -7.72
N GLN A 22 18.40 11.49 -6.90
CA GLN A 22 19.77 12.04 -6.86
C GLN A 22 20.51 11.90 -8.21
N ASP A 23 20.19 10.86 -8.97
CA ASP A 23 20.72 10.64 -10.32
C ASP A 23 19.91 11.42 -11.40
N GLY A 24 19.01 12.33 -10.98
CA GLY A 24 18.23 13.20 -11.86
C GLY A 24 17.04 12.51 -12.54
N LYS A 25 16.65 11.31 -12.10
CA LYS A 25 15.55 10.54 -12.67
C LYS A 25 14.24 10.75 -11.91
N GLN A 26 13.13 10.61 -12.63
CA GLN A 26 11.80 10.55 -12.03
C GLN A 26 11.49 9.15 -11.55
N VAL A 27 10.67 9.06 -10.49
CA VAL A 27 10.23 7.81 -9.87
C VAL A 27 8.71 7.71 -9.89
N ALA A 28 8.18 6.56 -10.31
CA ALA A 28 6.79 6.21 -10.18
C ALA A 28 6.61 5.11 -9.13
N PHE A 29 5.76 5.34 -8.12
CA PHE A 29 5.41 4.35 -7.11
C PHE A 29 3.96 3.92 -7.26
N LEU A 30 3.74 2.72 -7.74
CA LEU A 30 2.45 2.16 -8.07
C LEU A 30 1.96 1.26 -6.93
N VAL A 31 0.75 1.53 -6.44
CA VAL A 31 0.10 0.77 -5.37
C VAL A 31 -1.32 0.35 -5.76
N PRO A 32 -1.87 -0.74 -5.19
CA PRO A 32 -3.16 -1.28 -5.63
C PRO A 32 -4.37 -0.47 -5.18
N THR A 33 -4.29 0.28 -4.08
CA THR A 33 -5.42 1.00 -3.49
C THR A 33 -5.12 2.46 -3.22
N THR A 34 -6.17 3.30 -3.19
CA THR A 34 -6.07 4.73 -2.91
C THR A 34 -5.61 5.01 -1.48
N ILE A 35 -6.05 4.19 -0.52
CA ILE A 35 -5.63 4.29 0.89
C ILE A 35 -4.13 4.04 1.02
N LEU A 36 -3.61 3.00 0.38
CA LEU A 36 -2.16 2.74 0.36
C LEU A 36 -1.38 3.85 -0.33
N ALA A 37 -1.93 4.43 -1.42
CA ALA A 37 -1.30 5.56 -2.08
C ALA A 37 -1.15 6.76 -1.15
N GLN A 38 -2.19 7.10 -0.39
CA GLN A 38 -2.16 8.18 0.59
C GLN A 38 -1.19 7.88 1.74
N GLN A 39 -1.20 6.65 2.25
CA GLN A 39 -0.30 6.22 3.33
C GLN A 39 1.17 6.32 2.90
N HIS A 40 1.52 5.79 1.74
CA HIS A 40 2.89 5.90 1.21
C HIS A 40 3.26 7.36 0.91
N TYR A 41 2.34 8.15 0.37
CA TYR A 41 2.58 9.57 0.12
C TYR A 41 2.97 10.31 1.40
N ASN A 42 2.21 10.12 2.48
CA ASN A 42 2.51 10.74 3.78
C ASN A 42 3.86 10.27 4.33
N THR A 43 4.16 8.99 4.22
CA THR A 43 5.44 8.41 4.67
C THR A 43 6.62 9.01 3.88
N PHE A 44 6.51 9.10 2.56
CA PHE A 44 7.54 9.69 1.72
C PHE A 44 7.75 11.18 2.01
N LEU A 45 6.66 11.95 2.19
CA LEU A 45 6.75 13.36 2.59
C LEU A 45 7.50 13.53 3.91
N GLN A 46 7.17 12.72 4.91
CA GLN A 46 7.83 12.78 6.21
C GLN A 46 9.31 12.42 6.12
N ARG A 47 9.65 11.40 5.36
CA ARG A 47 11.03 10.91 5.22
C ARG A 47 11.92 11.82 4.39
N MET A 48 11.35 12.53 3.43
CA MET A 48 12.09 13.40 2.51
C MET A 48 11.91 14.89 2.79
N LYS A 49 11.32 15.28 3.93
CA LYS A 49 10.98 16.66 4.28
C LYS A 49 12.17 17.62 4.25
N ASP A 50 13.36 17.14 4.53
CA ASP A 50 14.58 17.95 4.61
C ASP A 50 15.35 18.04 3.27
N TYR A 51 14.79 17.46 2.21
CA TYR A 51 15.37 17.40 0.88
C TYR A 51 14.51 18.15 -0.14
N PRO A 52 15.10 18.80 -1.15
CA PRO A 52 14.37 19.54 -2.18
C PRO A 52 13.77 18.57 -3.24
N ILE A 53 12.92 17.64 -2.80
CA ILE A 53 12.28 16.61 -3.62
C ILE A 53 10.79 16.88 -3.71
N ASN A 54 10.27 16.99 -4.92
CA ASN A 54 8.86 17.24 -5.19
C ASN A 54 8.10 15.91 -5.34
N ILE A 55 7.25 15.61 -4.36
CA ILE A 55 6.45 14.39 -4.33
C ILE A 55 5.00 14.71 -4.65
N GLU A 56 4.40 14.02 -5.58
CA GLU A 56 3.01 14.19 -6.00
C GLU A 56 2.20 12.93 -5.76
N LEU A 57 0.92 13.12 -5.41
CA LEU A 57 -0.06 12.05 -5.31
C LEU A 57 -0.96 12.05 -6.54
N LEU A 58 -1.08 10.91 -7.21
CA LEU A 58 -1.97 10.73 -8.36
C LEU A 58 -2.98 9.61 -8.11
N SER A 59 -4.09 9.96 -7.47
CA SER A 59 -5.16 9.04 -7.10
C SER A 59 -6.54 9.69 -7.28
N ARG A 60 -7.59 8.90 -7.11
CA ARG A 60 -8.98 9.41 -7.16
C ARG A 60 -9.34 10.37 -6.04
N PHE A 61 -8.53 10.47 -4.99
CA PHE A 61 -8.71 11.47 -3.92
C PHE A 61 -8.41 12.89 -4.38
N LYS A 62 -7.65 13.06 -5.47
CA LYS A 62 -7.40 14.36 -6.09
C LYS A 62 -8.48 14.70 -7.10
N SER A 63 -8.92 15.95 -7.10
CA SER A 63 -9.85 16.47 -8.11
C SER A 63 -9.27 16.35 -9.52
N SER A 64 -10.12 16.33 -10.55
CA SER A 64 -9.67 16.24 -11.95
C SER A 64 -8.69 17.36 -12.32
N ASN A 65 -8.86 18.57 -11.77
CA ASN A 65 -7.96 19.68 -12.01
C ASN A 65 -6.58 19.48 -11.35
N GLU A 66 -6.55 18.97 -10.13
CA GLU A 66 -5.30 18.64 -9.45
C GLU A 66 -4.55 17.52 -10.18
N GLN A 67 -5.27 16.46 -10.60
CA GLN A 67 -4.67 15.38 -11.38
C GLN A 67 -4.04 15.91 -12.67
N LYS A 68 -4.71 16.79 -13.42
CA LYS A 68 -4.16 17.42 -14.62
C LYS A 68 -2.88 18.21 -14.32
N LYS A 69 -2.87 18.98 -13.23
CA LYS A 69 -1.67 19.73 -12.80
C LYS A 69 -0.51 18.78 -12.46
N THR A 70 -0.78 17.67 -11.77
CA THR A 70 0.24 16.66 -11.45
C THR A 70 0.79 16.03 -12.74
N VAL A 71 -0.06 15.67 -13.70
CA VAL A 71 0.38 15.12 -14.99
C VAL A 71 1.25 16.12 -15.77
N GLU A 72 0.89 17.40 -15.77
CA GLU A 72 1.72 18.44 -16.39
C GLU A 72 3.09 18.60 -15.69
N LYS A 73 3.13 18.54 -14.36
CA LYS A 73 4.38 18.58 -13.58
C LYS A 73 5.28 17.40 -13.95
N LEU A 74 4.73 16.19 -14.05
CA LEU A 74 5.47 14.99 -14.45
C LEU A 74 6.08 15.17 -15.85
N LYS A 75 5.29 15.63 -16.82
CA LYS A 75 5.75 15.88 -18.19
C LYS A 75 6.86 16.93 -18.27
N LYS A 76 6.82 17.94 -17.41
CA LYS A 76 7.83 19.01 -17.36
C LYS A 76 9.05 18.64 -16.51
N GLY A 77 9.03 17.53 -15.78
CA GLY A 77 10.08 17.15 -14.84
C GLY A 77 10.12 18.01 -13.58
N LEU A 78 8.96 18.57 -13.17
CA LEU A 78 8.80 19.38 -11.96
C LEU A 78 8.32 18.55 -10.76
N ALA A 79 7.98 17.28 -10.99
CA ALA A 79 7.70 16.31 -9.96
C ALA A 79 8.74 15.19 -10.06
N ASP A 80 9.43 14.92 -8.97
CA ASP A 80 10.50 13.94 -8.91
C ASP A 80 9.95 12.54 -8.62
N ILE A 81 8.97 12.47 -7.71
CA ILE A 81 8.32 11.22 -7.33
C ILE A 81 6.82 11.37 -7.48
N VAL A 82 6.17 10.39 -8.11
CA VAL A 82 4.72 10.27 -8.10
C VAL A 82 4.29 8.97 -7.45
N ILE A 83 3.38 9.07 -6.49
CA ILE A 83 2.78 7.92 -5.80
C ILE A 83 1.31 7.84 -6.19
N GLY A 84 0.82 6.66 -6.54
CA GLY A 84 -0.60 6.52 -6.89
C GLY A 84 -1.00 5.12 -7.32
N THR A 85 -2.23 5.04 -7.81
CA THR A 85 -2.84 3.79 -8.25
C THR A 85 -2.71 3.61 -9.76
N HIS A 86 -3.55 2.76 -10.36
CA HIS A 86 -3.64 2.55 -11.81
C HIS A 86 -3.73 3.84 -12.64
N ARG A 87 -4.01 5.00 -12.04
CA ARG A 87 -4.04 6.29 -12.71
C ARG A 87 -2.65 6.69 -13.26
N ILE A 88 -1.57 6.26 -12.61
CA ILE A 88 -0.18 6.51 -13.06
C ILE A 88 0.09 5.89 -14.45
N ILE A 89 -0.52 4.75 -14.73
CA ILE A 89 -0.34 4.00 -16.00
C ILE A 89 -1.41 4.35 -17.05
N SER A 90 -2.12 5.47 -16.90
CA SER A 90 -3.07 5.95 -17.90
C SER A 90 -2.34 6.59 -19.08
N ALA A 91 -2.93 6.50 -20.28
CA ALA A 91 -2.29 6.92 -21.53
C ALA A 91 -1.92 8.41 -21.60
N ASP A 92 -2.59 9.26 -20.82
CA ASP A 92 -2.33 10.70 -20.75
C ASP A 92 -1.19 11.08 -19.78
N VAL A 93 -0.66 10.12 -19.01
CA VAL A 93 0.45 10.34 -18.09
C VAL A 93 1.76 10.11 -18.83
N ALA A 94 2.55 11.15 -18.93
CA ALA A 94 3.88 11.10 -19.52
C ALA A 94 4.92 11.63 -18.53
N PHE A 95 6.05 10.98 -18.48
CA PHE A 95 7.20 11.39 -17.70
C PHE A 95 8.23 12.06 -18.63
N LYS A 96 8.99 13.02 -18.09
CA LYS A 96 10.12 13.61 -18.81
C LYS A 96 11.30 12.64 -18.88
N ASP A 97 11.61 12.01 -17.74
CA ASP A 97 12.74 11.07 -17.62
C ASP A 97 12.49 10.07 -16.48
N LEU A 98 11.62 9.07 -16.71
CA LEU A 98 11.34 8.02 -15.74
C LEU A 98 12.52 7.05 -15.67
N GLY A 99 13.17 6.92 -14.52
CA GLY A 99 14.28 5.99 -14.31
C GLY A 99 13.92 4.81 -13.38
N LEU A 100 12.94 4.97 -12.50
CA LEU A 100 12.57 3.90 -11.55
C LEU A 100 11.06 3.76 -11.45
N LEU A 101 10.57 2.53 -11.60
CA LEU A 101 9.20 2.14 -11.33
C LEU A 101 9.16 1.20 -10.13
N ILE A 102 8.54 1.64 -9.04
CA ILE A 102 8.31 0.82 -7.84
C ILE A 102 6.88 0.31 -7.88
N ILE A 103 6.70 -0.99 -7.64
CA ILE A 103 5.38 -1.63 -7.66
C ILE A 103 5.19 -2.37 -6.34
N ASP A 104 4.21 -1.95 -5.56
CA ASP A 104 3.81 -2.67 -4.36
C ASP A 104 2.67 -3.64 -4.68
N GLU A 105 2.76 -4.87 -4.17
CA GLU A 105 1.76 -5.93 -4.32
C GLU A 105 1.32 -6.15 -5.80
N GLU A 106 2.27 -6.36 -6.73
CA GLU A 106 2.03 -6.54 -8.18
C GLU A 106 0.92 -7.56 -8.49
N GLN A 107 0.73 -8.57 -7.64
CA GLN A 107 -0.29 -9.60 -7.80
C GLN A 107 -1.72 -9.06 -7.73
N ARG A 108 -1.95 -7.93 -7.09
CA ARG A 108 -3.27 -7.29 -6.96
C ARG A 108 -3.70 -6.50 -8.19
N PHE A 109 -2.83 -6.31 -9.17
CA PHE A 109 -3.19 -5.65 -10.43
C PHE A 109 -3.83 -6.60 -11.42
N GLY A 110 -4.89 -6.14 -12.10
CA GLY A 110 -5.56 -6.89 -13.16
C GLY A 110 -4.69 -7.05 -14.42
N VAL A 111 -5.09 -7.94 -15.32
CA VAL A 111 -4.34 -8.31 -16.54
C VAL A 111 -4.01 -7.09 -17.40
N THR A 112 -5.01 -6.24 -17.69
CA THR A 112 -4.82 -5.03 -18.51
C THR A 112 -3.81 -4.03 -17.90
N HIS A 113 -3.80 -3.91 -16.58
CA HIS A 113 -2.82 -3.08 -15.87
C HIS A 113 -1.41 -3.66 -15.98
N LYS A 114 -1.29 -5.00 -15.88
CA LYS A 114 0.00 -5.69 -16.02
C LYS A 114 0.63 -5.51 -17.40
N GLU A 115 -0.19 -5.49 -18.46
CA GLU A 115 0.28 -5.20 -19.82
C GLU A 115 0.84 -3.79 -19.95
N LYS A 116 0.15 -2.78 -19.42
CA LYS A 116 0.61 -1.39 -19.40
C LYS A 116 1.89 -1.22 -18.57
N ILE A 117 1.94 -1.84 -17.40
CA ILE A 117 3.15 -1.88 -16.57
C ILE A 117 4.31 -2.49 -17.36
N LYS A 118 4.05 -3.54 -18.13
CA LYS A 118 5.07 -4.18 -18.97
C LYS A 118 5.65 -3.22 -20.03
N GLN A 119 4.80 -2.40 -20.65
CA GLN A 119 5.23 -1.40 -21.63
C GLN A 119 6.11 -0.31 -21.00
N MET A 120 5.84 0.11 -19.76
CA MET A 120 6.65 1.08 -19.02
C MET A 120 8.03 0.53 -18.62
N LYS A 121 8.22 -0.79 -18.63
CA LYS A 121 9.44 -1.46 -18.17
C LYS A 121 10.56 -1.55 -19.19
N GLU A 122 10.34 -1.16 -20.44
CA GLU A 122 11.32 -1.43 -21.52
C GLU A 122 12.63 -0.69 -21.33
N ASP A 123 12.63 0.54 -20.72
CA ASP A 123 13.85 1.34 -20.49
C ASP A 123 13.94 1.89 -19.05
N VAL A 124 13.29 1.23 -18.08
CA VAL A 124 13.16 1.71 -16.70
C VAL A 124 13.52 0.61 -15.72
N ASP A 125 14.29 0.94 -14.70
CA ASP A 125 14.54 0.02 -13.58
C ASP A 125 13.24 -0.26 -12.82
N VAL A 126 13.03 -1.52 -12.45
CA VAL A 126 11.80 -1.94 -11.80
C VAL A 126 12.07 -2.62 -10.47
N LEU A 127 11.52 -2.05 -9.41
CA LEU A 127 11.55 -2.60 -8.06
C LEU A 127 10.15 -3.08 -7.66
N THR A 128 9.98 -4.40 -7.50
CA THR A 128 8.71 -4.97 -7.02
C THR A 128 8.82 -5.35 -5.55
N LEU A 129 7.83 -4.95 -4.75
CA LEU A 129 7.70 -5.29 -3.34
C LEU A 129 6.57 -6.31 -3.18
N THR A 130 6.77 -7.36 -2.40
CA THR A 130 5.74 -8.35 -2.11
C THR A 130 5.93 -9.01 -0.76
N ALA A 131 4.83 -9.27 -0.07
CA ALA A 131 4.83 -10.10 1.14
C ALA A 131 4.63 -11.59 0.79
N THR A 132 3.94 -11.87 -0.31
CA THR A 132 3.59 -13.23 -0.73
C THR A 132 4.01 -13.43 -2.18
N PRO A 133 5.23 -13.95 -2.44
CA PRO A 133 5.64 -14.23 -3.81
C PRO A 133 4.70 -15.27 -4.43
N ILE A 134 4.04 -14.87 -5.53
CA ILE A 134 3.24 -15.83 -6.30
C ILE A 134 4.19 -16.83 -6.96
N PRO A 135 3.78 -18.11 -7.18
CA PRO A 135 4.59 -19.11 -7.86
C PRO A 135 5.23 -18.64 -9.17
N ARG A 136 4.53 -17.80 -9.94
CA ARG A 136 5.04 -17.21 -11.19
C ARG A 136 6.19 -16.24 -10.96
N THR A 137 6.10 -15.35 -9.97
CA THR A 137 7.17 -14.40 -9.62
C THR A 137 8.38 -15.15 -9.07
N LEU A 138 8.15 -16.16 -8.24
CA LEU A 138 9.17 -17.06 -7.74
C LEU A 138 9.82 -17.84 -8.88
N HIS A 139 9.03 -18.37 -9.81
CA HIS A 139 9.53 -19.09 -10.98
C HIS A 139 10.42 -18.19 -11.86
N MET A 140 10.01 -16.94 -12.12
CA MET A 140 10.80 -15.98 -12.90
C MET A 140 12.14 -15.65 -12.22
N SER A 141 12.18 -15.62 -10.88
CA SER A 141 13.43 -15.44 -10.13
C SER A 141 14.32 -16.67 -10.17
N LEU A 142 13.74 -17.87 -10.05
CA LEU A 142 14.46 -19.14 -10.13
C LEU A 142 15.07 -19.39 -11.51
N VAL A 143 14.48 -18.84 -12.56
CA VAL A 143 14.98 -18.94 -13.95
C VAL A 143 15.98 -17.82 -14.27
N GLY A 144 16.28 -16.93 -13.32
CA GLY A 144 17.27 -15.86 -13.50
C GLY A 144 16.77 -14.67 -14.35
N ILE A 145 15.44 -14.56 -14.58
CA ILE A 145 14.86 -13.44 -15.33
C ILE A 145 14.72 -12.18 -14.44
N ARG A 146 14.68 -12.36 -13.13
CA ARG A 146 14.63 -11.28 -12.13
C ARG A 146 15.48 -11.63 -10.92
N ASP A 147 16.26 -10.67 -10.47
CA ASP A 147 16.93 -10.77 -9.18
C ASP A 147 15.90 -10.71 -8.04
N MET A 148 16.10 -11.50 -7.01
CA MET A 148 15.25 -11.53 -5.85
C MET A 148 16.10 -11.39 -4.58
N SER A 149 15.76 -10.38 -3.78
CA SER A 149 16.28 -10.22 -2.42
C SER A 149 15.17 -10.53 -1.42
N VAL A 150 15.52 -11.29 -0.39
CA VAL A 150 14.58 -11.68 0.69
C VAL A 150 14.98 -10.98 1.98
N LEU A 151 14.02 -10.37 2.65
CA LEU A 151 14.16 -9.87 4.01
C LEU A 151 13.75 -10.99 4.95
N GLU A 152 14.73 -11.63 5.56
CA GLU A 152 14.53 -12.82 6.41
C GLU A 152 14.29 -12.44 7.87
N GLU A 153 14.86 -11.31 8.31
CA GLU A 153 14.78 -10.86 9.69
C GLU A 153 13.75 -9.74 9.87
N ALA A 154 12.94 -9.89 10.92
CA ALA A 154 12.04 -8.83 11.36
C ALA A 154 12.84 -7.68 12.02
N PRO A 155 12.34 -6.43 11.99
CA PRO A 155 12.88 -5.37 12.84
C PRO A 155 12.88 -5.78 14.32
N ASN A 156 13.89 -5.33 15.07
CA ASN A 156 14.12 -5.74 16.48
C ASN A 156 12.91 -5.51 17.40
N ASP A 157 12.07 -4.52 17.09
CA ASP A 157 10.89 -4.15 17.90
C ASP A 157 9.63 -4.95 17.52
N ARG A 158 9.71 -5.87 16.56
CA ARG A 158 8.56 -6.66 16.13
C ARG A 158 8.40 -7.91 17.00
N LEU A 159 7.34 -7.91 17.80
CA LEU A 159 6.93 -9.11 18.55
C LEU A 159 6.18 -10.09 17.62
N PRO A 160 6.38 -11.41 17.80
CA PRO A 160 5.64 -12.41 17.03
C PRO A 160 4.13 -12.36 17.34
N ILE A 161 3.31 -12.56 16.31
CA ILE A 161 1.86 -12.66 16.47
C ILE A 161 1.51 -14.03 17.02
N GLN A 162 0.77 -14.07 18.13
CA GLN A 162 0.19 -15.32 18.66
C GLN A 162 -1.11 -15.61 17.87
N THR A 163 -1.09 -16.70 17.12
CA THR A 163 -2.24 -17.11 16.29
C THR A 163 -2.98 -18.27 16.95
N TYR A 164 -4.29 -18.14 17.09
CA TYR A 164 -5.20 -19.16 17.59
C TYR A 164 -6.19 -19.55 16.51
N VAL A 165 -6.35 -20.86 16.31
CA VAL A 165 -7.38 -21.43 15.41
C VAL A 165 -8.32 -22.25 16.27
N MET A 166 -9.56 -21.80 16.42
CA MET A 166 -10.54 -22.41 17.32
C MET A 166 -11.95 -22.20 16.80
N GLU A 167 -12.93 -22.90 17.39
CA GLU A 167 -14.34 -22.60 17.20
C GLU A 167 -14.68 -21.20 17.75
N HIS A 168 -15.78 -20.61 17.23
CA HIS A 168 -16.24 -19.30 17.68
C HIS A 168 -16.52 -19.31 19.19
N ASN A 169 -15.86 -18.41 19.91
CA ASN A 169 -15.98 -18.29 21.37
C ASN A 169 -16.00 -16.80 21.75
N GLU A 170 -17.14 -16.34 22.25
CA GLU A 170 -17.35 -14.94 22.61
C GLU A 170 -16.47 -14.47 23.76
N GLU A 171 -16.18 -15.34 24.74
CA GLU A 171 -15.32 -14.99 25.87
C GLU A 171 -13.89 -14.72 25.40
N MET A 172 -13.36 -15.56 24.52
CA MET A 172 -12.02 -15.38 23.94
C MET A 172 -11.94 -14.13 23.05
N ILE A 173 -13.01 -13.85 22.29
CA ILE A 173 -13.08 -12.64 21.46
C ILE A 173 -13.09 -11.40 22.37
N ARG A 174 -13.90 -11.42 23.43
CA ARG A 174 -13.96 -10.33 24.39
C ARG A 174 -12.60 -10.11 25.06
N GLU A 175 -11.96 -11.17 25.55
CA GLU A 175 -10.65 -11.08 26.19
C GLU A 175 -9.59 -10.50 25.23
N ALA A 176 -9.56 -10.97 23.98
CA ALA A 176 -8.64 -10.46 22.97
C ALA A 176 -8.85 -8.96 22.69
N ILE A 177 -10.11 -8.52 22.56
CA ILE A 177 -10.43 -7.11 22.33
C ILE A 177 -10.02 -6.25 23.54
N VAL A 178 -10.42 -6.65 24.74
CA VAL A 178 -10.12 -5.90 25.97
C VAL A 178 -8.60 -5.80 26.19
N ARG A 179 -7.88 -6.85 25.92
CA ARG A 179 -6.40 -6.86 26.00
C ARG A 179 -5.77 -5.82 25.05
N GLU A 180 -6.25 -5.70 23.82
CA GLU A 180 -5.75 -4.70 22.90
C GLU A 180 -6.14 -3.27 23.32
N LEU A 181 -7.38 -3.07 23.75
CA LEU A 181 -7.84 -1.76 24.24
C LEU A 181 -7.07 -1.30 25.48
N SER A 182 -6.69 -2.22 26.37
CA SER A 182 -5.91 -1.88 27.58
C SER A 182 -4.52 -1.31 27.29
N ARG A 183 -4.01 -1.47 26.08
CA ARG A 183 -2.73 -0.92 25.62
C ARG A 183 -2.89 0.16 24.56
N ASP A 184 -4.07 0.79 24.46
CA ASP A 184 -4.44 1.77 23.43
C ASP A 184 -4.32 1.22 21.99
N GLY A 185 -4.47 -0.10 21.84
CA GLY A 185 -4.44 -0.78 20.55
C GLY A 185 -5.78 -0.75 19.83
N GLN A 186 -5.75 -1.14 18.55
CA GLN A 186 -6.94 -1.27 17.70
C GLN A 186 -7.12 -2.72 17.27
N VAL A 187 -8.36 -3.11 17.02
CA VAL A 187 -8.73 -4.48 16.62
C VAL A 187 -9.47 -4.47 15.30
N TYR A 188 -9.03 -5.31 14.36
CA TYR A 188 -9.78 -5.60 13.14
C TYR A 188 -10.56 -6.92 13.33
N TYR A 189 -11.88 -6.84 13.29
CA TYR A 189 -12.76 -8.01 13.23
C TYR A 189 -13.21 -8.23 11.79
N VAL A 190 -12.66 -9.26 11.13
CA VAL A 190 -12.92 -9.52 9.70
C VAL A 190 -14.13 -10.44 9.56
N TYR A 191 -15.12 -9.98 8.78
CA TYR A 191 -16.34 -10.70 8.46
C TYR A 191 -16.62 -10.71 6.96
N ASN A 192 -17.02 -11.83 6.38
CA ASN A 192 -17.07 -12.00 4.92
C ASN A 192 -18.46 -11.78 4.28
N LYS A 193 -19.48 -11.37 5.06
CA LYS A 193 -20.84 -11.12 4.54
C LYS A 193 -21.24 -9.67 4.80
N VAL A 194 -21.49 -8.91 3.70
CA VAL A 194 -21.84 -7.49 3.80
C VAL A 194 -23.23 -7.25 4.37
N HIS A 195 -24.23 -8.09 4.03
CA HIS A 195 -25.65 -7.85 4.32
C HIS A 195 -25.99 -7.81 5.83
N ASN A 196 -25.21 -8.45 6.67
CA ASN A 196 -25.44 -8.48 8.13
C ASN A 196 -24.22 -8.00 8.93
N ILE A 197 -23.31 -7.25 8.33
CA ILE A 197 -22.12 -6.72 9.01
C ILE A 197 -22.48 -5.75 10.15
N ALA A 198 -23.57 -4.99 9.99
CA ALA A 198 -24.06 -4.08 11.01
C ALA A 198 -24.56 -4.83 12.27
N ASP A 199 -25.22 -5.98 12.09
CA ASP A 199 -25.68 -6.82 13.20
C ASP A 199 -24.50 -7.40 13.96
N VAL A 200 -23.46 -7.85 13.23
CA VAL A 200 -22.22 -8.35 13.83
C VAL A 200 -21.50 -7.23 14.59
N ALA A 201 -21.42 -6.03 14.04
CA ALA A 201 -20.84 -4.88 14.72
C ALA A 201 -21.60 -4.55 16.01
N SER A 202 -22.94 -4.59 15.98
CA SER A 202 -23.79 -4.41 17.17
C SER A 202 -23.56 -5.51 18.20
N SER A 203 -23.40 -6.76 17.78
CA SER A 203 -23.08 -7.87 18.68
C SER A 203 -21.73 -7.68 19.38
N ILE A 204 -20.71 -7.25 18.64
CA ILE A 204 -19.39 -6.94 19.22
C ILE A 204 -19.47 -5.75 20.17
N GLN A 205 -20.22 -4.70 19.83
CA GLN A 205 -20.46 -3.55 20.72
C GLN A 205 -21.13 -3.98 22.05
N ASN A 206 -22.09 -4.90 21.98
CA ASN A 206 -22.73 -5.44 23.16
C ASN A 206 -21.81 -6.33 24.01
N LEU A 207 -20.93 -7.08 23.34
CA LEU A 207 -19.95 -7.96 23.98
C LEU A 207 -18.86 -7.16 24.72
N VAL A 208 -18.46 -6.02 24.16
CA VAL A 208 -17.43 -5.11 24.70
C VAL A 208 -17.97 -3.68 24.69
N PRO A 209 -18.79 -3.28 25.66
CA PRO A 209 -19.43 -1.97 25.68
C PRO A 209 -18.45 -0.78 25.72
N GLU A 210 -17.27 -1.00 26.27
CA GLU A 210 -16.18 -0.03 26.35
C GLU A 210 -15.46 0.23 25.01
N ALA A 211 -15.65 -0.64 24.01
CA ALA A 211 -15.07 -0.47 22.68
C ALA A 211 -15.85 0.54 21.85
N ASN A 212 -15.17 1.28 21.00
CA ASN A 212 -15.79 2.07 19.94
C ASN A 212 -15.79 1.26 18.65
N VAL A 213 -16.94 0.69 18.27
CA VAL A 213 -17.05 -0.24 17.13
C VAL A 213 -17.57 0.49 15.91
N ALA A 214 -16.83 0.44 14.81
CA ALA A 214 -17.27 0.87 13.50
C ALA A 214 -17.16 -0.29 12.50
N PHE A 215 -17.96 -0.27 11.44
CA PHE A 215 -17.85 -1.26 10.36
C PHE A 215 -17.60 -0.60 9.02
N ALA A 216 -16.88 -1.31 8.16
CA ALA A 216 -16.56 -0.86 6.80
C ALA A 216 -16.62 -2.05 5.82
N HIS A 217 -17.04 -1.78 4.58
CA HIS A 217 -17.08 -2.81 3.52
C HIS A 217 -16.90 -2.19 2.13
N GLY A 218 -16.55 -3.01 1.14
CA GLY A 218 -16.18 -2.56 -0.20
C GLY A 218 -17.30 -1.90 -1.03
N GLN A 219 -18.55 -1.91 -0.56
CA GLN A 219 -19.69 -1.23 -1.24
C GLN A 219 -19.92 0.19 -0.69
N MET A 220 -19.24 0.59 0.37
CA MET A 220 -19.30 1.95 0.92
C MET A 220 -18.62 2.95 -0.01
N LYS A 221 -19.05 4.21 0.08
CA LYS A 221 -18.38 5.31 -0.62
C LYS A 221 -16.97 5.51 -0.06
N GLU A 222 -16.02 5.83 -0.93
CA GLU A 222 -14.61 6.02 -0.53
C GLU A 222 -14.44 7.07 0.57
N THR A 223 -15.19 8.18 0.52
CA THR A 223 -15.16 9.24 1.54
C THR A 223 -15.63 8.77 2.92
N GLU A 224 -16.60 7.86 2.96
CA GLU A 224 -17.10 7.27 4.21
C GLU A 224 -16.08 6.26 4.75
N LEU A 225 -15.52 5.43 3.86
CA LEU A 225 -14.48 4.47 4.21
C LEU A 225 -13.25 5.18 4.79
N GLU A 226 -12.84 6.28 4.18
CA GLU A 226 -11.73 7.11 4.64
C GLU A 226 -12.00 7.67 6.05
N ARG A 227 -13.21 8.20 6.29
CA ARG A 227 -13.59 8.71 7.61
C ARG A 227 -13.56 7.66 8.71
N ILE A 228 -13.84 6.38 8.38
CA ILE A 228 -13.81 5.28 9.34
C ILE A 228 -12.38 4.84 9.61
N MET A 229 -11.49 4.94 8.61
CA MET A 229 -10.10 4.46 8.69
C MET A 229 -9.13 5.47 9.33
N TYR A 230 -9.53 6.75 9.44
CA TYR A 230 -8.79 7.85 10.09
C TYR A 230 -9.54 8.38 11.31
#